data_8cd8c5f2c73d04fa489e8e62afb87479
#
_entry.id   8cd8c5f2c73d04fa489e8e62afb87479
#
_cell.length_a   1.000
_cell.length_b   1.000
_cell.length_c   1.000
_cell.angle_alpha   90.00
_cell.angle_beta   90.00
_cell.angle_gamma   90.00
#
_symmetry.space_group_name_H-M   'P 1'
#
loop_
_entity.id
_entity.type
_entity.pdbx_description
1 polymer ?
#
loop_
_entity_poly.entity_id
_entity_poly.type
_entity_poly.pdbx_seq_one_letter_code
_entity_poly.pdbx_strand_id
1 'polypeptide(L)'
;DYSKGLKTLFESFNILFLKITTLIVKFIPLAVLCSMTSLVMLTGTETLLAIMSFFGTFVLALAVMLLAYCVLVFMIARLNPIILLKKHASAMMASFSLASSNAAMPFNIKSCHRLGISSRISSFSIPLGATVNMDGSCIYMAVAGLFLAKVFGVDMGGSELFSMVFSIIVLSIGAPGIPGAGLVCLSVLLTQIGVPAEALSLVMGIDSLLGMFRTAVNSAGDVAVSLIV
;
A
#
# COMPACT_ATOMS: atom_id res chain seq x y z
N ASP A 1 -30.51 11.18 23.55
CA ASP A 1 -29.86 9.86 23.58
C ASP A 1 -29.82 9.11 22.25
N TYR A 2 -30.44 9.66 21.20
CA TYR A 2 -30.33 9.07 19.85
C TYR A 2 -28.91 8.98 19.32
N SER A 3 -28.01 9.90 19.71
CA SER A 3 -26.60 9.88 19.32
C SER A 3 -25.82 8.68 19.87
N LYS A 4 -26.17 8.20 21.08
CA LYS A 4 -25.53 7.01 21.67
C LYS A 4 -25.90 5.74 20.91
N GLY A 5 -27.17 5.59 20.53
CA GLY A 5 -27.65 4.45 19.75
C GLY A 5 -26.98 4.38 18.37
N LEU A 6 -26.89 5.50 17.67
CA LEU A 6 -26.18 5.62 16.40
C LEU A 6 -24.69 5.28 16.55
N LYS A 7 -24.03 5.81 17.56
CA LYS A 7 -22.62 5.53 17.82
C LYS A 7 -22.37 4.03 18.04
N THR A 8 -23.18 3.38 18.90
CA THR A 8 -23.09 1.94 19.17
C THR A 8 -23.34 1.11 17.91
N LEU A 9 -24.28 1.53 17.07
CA LEU A 9 -24.57 0.88 15.79
C LEU A 9 -23.35 0.93 14.85
N PHE A 10 -22.76 2.11 14.66
CA PHE A 10 -21.55 2.26 13.82
C PHE A 10 -20.34 1.50 14.38
N GLU A 11 -20.15 1.50 15.69
CA GLU A 11 -19.11 0.69 16.35
C GLU A 11 -19.32 -0.80 16.11
N SER A 12 -20.55 -1.29 16.19
CA SER A 12 -20.90 -2.69 15.92
C SER A 12 -20.66 -3.06 14.46
N PHE A 13 -21.03 -2.21 13.51
CA PHE A 13 -20.72 -2.40 12.10
C PHE A 13 -19.21 -2.41 11.85
N ASN A 14 -18.46 -1.48 12.44
CA ASN A 14 -17.01 -1.46 12.31
C ASN A 14 -16.36 -2.76 12.79
N ILE A 15 -16.78 -3.27 13.96
CA ILE A 15 -16.31 -4.55 14.50
C ILE A 15 -16.68 -5.71 13.56
N LEU A 16 -17.89 -5.72 13.01
CA LEU A 16 -18.34 -6.74 12.07
C LEU A 16 -17.47 -6.74 10.80
N PHE A 17 -17.30 -5.57 10.18
CA PHE A 17 -16.47 -5.44 8.97
C PHE A 17 -15.01 -5.80 9.23
N LEU A 18 -14.43 -5.42 10.37
CA LEU A 18 -13.08 -5.84 10.75
C LEU A 18 -12.95 -7.35 10.89
N LYS A 19 -13.96 -8.03 11.47
CA LYS A 19 -13.98 -9.49 11.57
C LYS A 19 -14.10 -10.15 10.20
N ILE A 20 -14.96 -9.64 9.32
CA ILE A 20 -15.09 -10.13 7.93
C ILE A 20 -13.76 -9.96 7.19
N THR A 21 -13.15 -8.79 7.27
CA THR A 21 -11.84 -8.52 6.66
C THR A 21 -10.78 -9.48 7.18
N THR A 22 -10.71 -9.70 8.50
CA THR A 22 -9.77 -10.65 9.10
C THR A 22 -9.99 -12.07 8.62
N LEU A 23 -11.24 -12.47 8.40
CA LEU A 23 -11.56 -13.78 7.85
C LEU A 23 -11.08 -13.91 6.40
N ILE A 24 -11.35 -12.91 5.56
CA ILE A 24 -10.92 -12.87 4.16
C ILE A 24 -9.39 -12.92 4.05
N VAL A 25 -8.68 -12.14 4.88
CA VAL A 25 -7.20 -12.10 4.92
C VAL A 25 -6.59 -13.48 5.18
N LYS A 26 -7.24 -14.36 5.94
CA LYS A 26 -6.75 -15.73 6.16
C LYS A 26 -6.70 -16.57 4.88
N PHE A 27 -7.48 -16.24 3.86
CA PHE A 27 -7.48 -16.91 2.57
C PHE A 27 -6.48 -16.33 1.57
N ILE A 28 -5.81 -15.21 1.90
CA ILE A 28 -4.81 -14.58 1.01
C ILE A 28 -3.71 -15.57 0.59
N PRO A 29 -3.08 -16.38 1.47
CA PRO A 29 -2.04 -17.30 1.04
C PRO A 29 -2.53 -18.32 0.00
N LEU A 30 -3.75 -18.83 0.18
CA LEU A 30 -4.38 -19.74 -0.79
C LEU A 30 -4.70 -19.04 -2.10
N ALA A 31 -5.24 -17.82 -2.05
CA ALA A 31 -5.53 -17.01 -3.22
C ALA A 31 -4.25 -16.71 -4.02
N VAL A 32 -3.18 -16.33 -3.35
CA VAL A 32 -1.85 -16.10 -3.99
C VAL A 32 -1.35 -17.37 -4.66
N LEU A 33 -1.41 -18.52 -3.98
CA LEU A 33 -0.99 -19.80 -4.55
C LEU A 33 -1.77 -20.16 -5.81
N CYS A 34 -3.11 -20.08 -5.75
CA CYS A 34 -3.97 -20.35 -6.90
C CYS A 34 -3.72 -19.40 -8.06
N SER A 35 -3.60 -18.09 -7.77
CA SER A 35 -3.36 -17.06 -8.78
C SER A 35 -2.00 -17.24 -9.44
N MET A 36 -0.95 -17.50 -8.67
CA MET A 36 0.40 -17.74 -9.19
C MET A 36 0.46 -19.02 -10.04
N THR A 37 -0.21 -20.09 -9.59
CA THR A 37 -0.29 -21.33 -10.36
C THR A 37 -1.01 -21.09 -11.69
N SER A 38 -2.15 -20.43 -11.67
CA SER A 38 -2.91 -20.09 -12.88
C SER A 38 -2.08 -19.23 -13.83
N LEU A 39 -1.37 -18.23 -13.30
CA LEU A 39 -0.51 -17.34 -14.10
C LEU A 39 0.58 -18.15 -14.82
N VAL A 40 1.31 -19.01 -14.09
CA VAL A 40 2.39 -19.84 -14.67
C VAL A 40 1.85 -20.77 -15.76
N MET A 41 0.68 -21.36 -15.53
CA MET A 41 0.05 -22.27 -16.50
C MET A 41 -0.42 -21.55 -17.78
N LEU A 42 -0.84 -20.29 -17.68
CA LEU A 42 -1.41 -19.54 -18.80
C LEU A 42 -0.35 -18.78 -19.62
N THR A 43 0.73 -18.31 -18.99
CA THR A 43 1.64 -17.35 -19.63
C THR A 43 3.03 -17.88 -19.96
N GLY A 44 3.38 -19.07 -19.47
CA GLY A 44 4.71 -19.64 -19.70
C GLY A 44 5.85 -18.99 -18.91
N THR A 45 7.06 -19.51 -19.14
CA THR A 45 8.26 -19.12 -18.36
C THR A 45 8.81 -17.73 -18.68
N GLU A 46 8.64 -17.23 -19.90
CA GLU A 46 9.15 -15.88 -20.30
C GLU A 46 8.39 -14.77 -19.59
N THR A 47 7.07 -14.88 -19.51
CA THR A 47 6.24 -13.93 -18.77
C THR A 47 6.53 -13.98 -17.28
N LEU A 48 6.88 -15.15 -16.75
CA LEU A 48 7.27 -15.29 -15.35
C LEU A 48 8.53 -14.47 -15.04
N LEU A 49 9.54 -14.49 -15.90
CA LEU A 49 10.75 -13.69 -15.74
C LEU A 49 10.45 -12.19 -15.76
N ALA A 50 9.55 -11.74 -16.65
CA ALA A 50 9.12 -10.35 -16.69
C ALA A 50 8.41 -9.92 -15.41
N ILE A 51 7.53 -10.77 -14.86
CA ILE A 51 6.83 -10.53 -13.59
C ILE A 51 7.80 -10.53 -12.41
N MET A 52 8.80 -11.41 -12.39
CA MET A 52 9.85 -11.41 -11.37
C MET A 52 10.68 -10.13 -11.41
N SER A 53 11.01 -9.63 -12.61
CA SER A 53 11.68 -8.34 -12.78
C SER A 53 10.82 -7.17 -12.29
N PHE A 54 9.54 -7.15 -12.62
CA PHE A 54 8.57 -6.19 -12.11
C PHE A 54 8.51 -6.22 -10.58
N PHE A 55 8.36 -7.42 -9.98
CA PHE A 55 8.31 -7.58 -8.52
C PHE A 55 9.61 -7.09 -7.85
N GLY A 56 10.77 -7.47 -8.40
CA GLY A 56 12.08 -7.03 -7.91
C GLY A 56 12.24 -5.51 -7.96
N THR A 57 11.83 -4.87 -9.06
CA THR A 57 11.85 -3.40 -9.22
C THR A 57 10.93 -2.73 -8.20
N PHE A 58 9.74 -3.26 -8.01
CA PHE A 58 8.78 -2.76 -7.03
C PHE A 58 9.34 -2.83 -5.60
N VAL A 59 9.86 -3.99 -5.18
CA VAL A 59 10.44 -4.17 -3.83
C VAL A 59 11.65 -3.26 -3.63
N LEU A 60 12.51 -3.11 -4.65
CA LEU A 60 13.64 -2.19 -4.60
C LEU A 60 13.17 -0.73 -4.41
N ALA A 61 12.17 -0.30 -5.16
CA ALA A 61 11.61 1.06 -5.03
C ALA A 61 11.01 1.31 -3.63
N LEU A 62 10.33 0.31 -3.06
CA LEU A 62 9.84 0.37 -1.68
C LEU A 62 10.99 0.44 -0.65
N ALA A 63 12.07 -0.30 -0.87
CA ALA A 63 13.26 -0.24 -0.01
C ALA A 63 13.92 1.14 -0.05
N VAL A 64 14.02 1.76 -1.25
CA VAL A 64 14.51 3.13 -1.42
C VAL A 64 13.60 4.12 -0.68
N MET A 65 12.28 3.96 -0.75
CA MET A 65 11.33 4.81 -0.02
C MET A 65 11.48 4.66 1.49
N LEU A 66 11.63 3.45 1.99
CA LEU A 66 11.88 3.20 3.42
C LEU A 66 13.19 3.84 3.88
N LEU A 67 14.24 3.78 3.06
CA LEU A 67 15.50 4.47 3.30
C LEU A 67 15.31 6.00 3.32
N ALA A 68 14.51 6.54 2.40
CA ALA A 68 14.17 7.96 2.40
C ALA A 68 13.49 8.41 3.69
N TYR A 69 12.54 7.63 4.22
CA TYR A 69 11.95 7.91 5.55
C TYR A 69 12.99 7.88 6.67
N CYS A 70 13.91 6.91 6.65
CA CYS A 70 14.99 6.85 7.63
C CYS A 70 15.87 8.09 7.57
N VAL A 71 16.21 8.57 6.38
CA VAL A 71 17.00 9.79 6.17
C VAL A 71 16.23 11.03 6.65
N LEU A 72 14.96 11.17 6.30
CA LEU A 72 14.12 12.30 6.73
C LEU A 72 13.98 12.37 8.25
N VAL A 73 13.71 11.24 8.91
CA VAL A 73 13.61 11.17 10.38
C VAL A 73 14.96 11.50 11.03
N PHE A 74 16.08 11.05 10.46
CA PHE A 74 17.42 11.40 10.96
C PHE A 74 17.72 12.89 10.81
N MET A 75 17.40 13.47 9.65
CA MET A 75 17.72 14.87 9.35
C MET A 75 16.83 15.85 10.11
N ILE A 76 15.53 15.60 10.19
CA ILE A 76 14.54 16.55 10.71
C ILE A 76 14.26 16.28 12.19
N ALA A 77 13.88 15.05 12.56
CA ALA A 77 13.60 14.68 13.94
C ALA A 77 14.84 14.39 14.77
N ARG A 78 16.04 14.31 14.14
CA ARG A 78 17.33 13.96 14.75
C ARG A 78 17.29 12.66 15.57
N LEU A 79 16.40 11.75 15.18
CA LEU A 79 16.22 10.46 15.83
C LEU A 79 16.99 9.38 15.06
N ASN A 80 17.63 8.48 15.78
CA ASN A 80 18.32 7.34 15.15
C ASN A 80 17.31 6.45 14.41
N PRO A 81 17.44 6.27 13.07
CA PRO A 81 16.50 5.47 12.26
C PRO A 81 16.37 4.02 12.73
N ILE A 82 17.43 3.46 13.33
CA ILE A 82 17.39 2.09 13.87
C ILE A 82 16.38 1.99 15.01
N ILE A 83 16.21 3.05 15.82
CA ILE A 83 15.21 3.10 16.89
C ILE A 83 13.82 3.11 16.31
N LEU A 84 13.59 3.91 15.23
CA LEU A 84 12.33 3.93 14.50
C LEU A 84 12.01 2.51 14.02
N LEU A 85 12.90 1.89 13.24
CA LEU A 85 12.67 0.58 12.65
C LEU A 85 12.42 -0.49 13.73
N LYS A 86 13.23 -0.53 14.79
CA LYS A 86 13.05 -1.51 15.89
C LYS A 86 11.72 -1.34 16.62
N LYS A 87 11.35 -0.12 16.98
CA LYS A 87 10.12 0.14 17.73
C LYS A 87 8.87 -0.01 16.85
N HIS A 88 8.99 0.24 15.54
CA HIS A 88 7.89 0.15 14.59
C HIS A 88 7.77 -1.25 13.91
N ALA A 89 8.78 -2.09 13.98
CA ALA A 89 8.82 -3.39 13.29
C ALA A 89 7.55 -4.24 13.50
N SER A 90 7.05 -4.32 14.73
CA SER A 90 5.83 -5.10 15.02
C SER A 90 4.58 -4.53 14.34
N ALA A 91 4.48 -3.21 14.20
CA ALA A 91 3.39 -2.56 13.49
C ALA A 91 3.53 -2.70 11.96
N MET A 92 4.75 -2.62 11.43
CA MET A 92 5.02 -2.92 10.02
C MET A 92 4.64 -4.36 9.67
N MET A 93 4.99 -5.33 10.52
CA MET A 93 4.60 -6.73 10.32
C MET A 93 3.08 -6.93 10.38
N ALA A 94 2.40 -6.25 11.29
CA ALA A 94 0.94 -6.26 11.33
C ALA A 94 0.34 -5.64 10.05
N SER A 95 0.87 -4.50 9.60
CA SER A 95 0.45 -3.84 8.36
C SER A 95 0.68 -4.72 7.14
N PHE A 96 1.83 -5.38 7.08
CA PHE A 96 2.15 -6.37 6.05
C PHE A 96 1.12 -7.51 6.05
N SER A 97 0.86 -8.12 7.20
CA SER A 97 -0.06 -9.27 7.30
C SER A 97 -1.51 -8.90 6.98
N LEU A 98 -1.94 -7.69 7.33
CA LEU A 98 -3.32 -7.22 7.12
C LEU A 98 -3.54 -6.68 5.70
N ALA A 99 -2.49 -6.27 4.99
CA ALA A 99 -2.56 -5.61 3.68
C ALA A 99 -3.61 -4.46 3.63
N SER A 100 -3.83 -3.79 4.75
CA SER A 100 -4.84 -2.74 4.93
C SER A 100 -4.33 -1.67 5.90
N SER A 101 -4.12 -0.46 5.41
CA SER A 101 -3.69 0.68 6.23
C SER A 101 -4.72 1.01 7.31
N ASN A 102 -6.02 0.90 6.98
CA ASN A 102 -7.10 1.13 7.94
C ASN A 102 -7.10 0.10 9.07
N ALA A 103 -6.96 -1.18 8.76
CA ALA A 103 -6.90 -2.24 9.77
C ALA A 103 -5.61 -2.18 10.61
N ALA A 104 -4.54 -1.59 10.07
CA ALA A 104 -3.25 -1.43 10.74
C ALA A 104 -3.18 -0.23 11.69
N MET A 105 -4.11 0.74 11.59
CA MET A 105 -4.10 1.97 12.40
C MET A 105 -3.87 1.75 13.91
N PRO A 106 -4.53 0.81 14.60
CA PRO A 106 -4.32 0.61 16.05
C PRO A 106 -2.88 0.21 16.37
N PHE A 107 -2.23 -0.58 15.50
CA PHE A 107 -0.83 -0.98 15.67
C PHE A 107 0.12 0.19 15.45
N ASN A 108 -0.18 1.06 14.47
CA ASN A 108 0.59 2.26 14.19
C ASN A 108 0.50 3.27 15.33
N ILE A 109 -0.70 3.53 15.88
CA ILE A 109 -0.91 4.38 17.05
C ILE A 109 -0.12 3.84 18.25
N LYS A 110 -0.17 2.53 18.51
CA LYS A 110 0.62 1.91 19.58
C LYS A 110 2.12 2.06 19.37
N SER A 111 2.57 1.99 18.12
CA SER A 111 3.98 2.24 17.76
C SER A 111 4.37 3.69 18.01
N CYS A 112 3.53 4.66 17.66
CA CYS A 112 3.74 6.07 17.95
C CYS A 112 3.96 6.32 19.45
N HIS A 113 3.12 5.73 20.30
CA HIS A 113 3.30 5.85 21.77
C HIS A 113 4.63 5.26 22.24
N ARG A 114 5.08 4.12 21.68
CA ARG A 114 6.40 3.52 21.99
C ARG A 114 7.57 4.42 21.56
N LEU A 115 7.37 5.25 20.54
CA LEU A 115 8.35 6.22 20.03
C LEU A 115 8.33 7.53 20.81
N GLY A 116 7.35 7.73 21.71
CA GLY A 116 7.21 8.95 22.51
C GLY A 116 6.31 10.01 21.87
N ILE A 117 5.64 9.69 20.78
CA ILE A 117 4.69 10.60 20.11
C ILE A 117 3.42 10.71 20.97
N SER A 118 2.96 11.94 21.18
CA SER A 118 1.76 12.20 21.97
C SER A 118 0.51 11.58 21.36
N SER A 119 -0.46 11.17 22.22
CA SER A 119 -1.75 10.66 21.75
C SER A 119 -2.51 11.69 20.91
N ARG A 120 -2.32 13.00 21.18
CA ARG A 120 -2.95 14.08 20.41
C ARG A 120 -2.48 14.09 18.96
N ILE A 121 -1.19 13.90 18.72
CA ILE A 121 -0.61 13.84 17.37
C ILE A 121 -1.02 12.53 16.71
N SER A 122 -0.76 11.39 17.35
CA SER A 122 -0.98 10.08 16.73
C SER A 122 -2.45 9.78 16.41
N SER A 123 -3.40 10.29 17.23
CA SER A 123 -4.84 10.11 16.98
C SER A 123 -5.35 10.90 15.77
N PHE A 124 -4.62 11.92 15.32
CA PHE A 124 -4.93 12.70 14.13
C PHE A 124 -4.09 12.25 12.93
N SER A 125 -2.77 12.15 13.10
CA SER A 125 -1.83 11.91 12.00
C SER A 125 -1.96 10.51 11.41
N ILE A 126 -2.18 9.47 12.23
CA ILE A 126 -2.28 8.09 11.74
C ILE A 126 -3.55 7.86 10.91
N PRO A 127 -4.77 8.26 11.35
CA PRO A 127 -5.94 8.16 10.48
C PRO A 127 -5.84 9.00 9.20
N LEU A 128 -5.25 10.18 9.27
CA LEU A 128 -5.02 11.01 8.10
C LEU A 128 -4.02 10.34 7.14
N GLY A 129 -2.90 9.84 7.65
CA GLY A 129 -1.87 9.14 6.89
C GLY A 129 -2.42 7.89 6.19
N ALA A 130 -3.23 7.10 6.90
CA ALA A 130 -3.86 5.89 6.33
C ALA A 130 -4.71 6.15 5.08
N THR A 131 -5.08 7.40 4.79
CA THR A 131 -5.84 7.82 3.61
C THR A 131 -5.06 8.69 2.63
N VAL A 132 -4.11 9.50 3.10
CA VAL A 132 -3.38 10.48 2.27
C VAL A 132 -1.95 10.04 1.99
N ASN A 133 -1.28 9.41 2.96
CA ASN A 133 0.11 8.99 2.83
C ASN A 133 0.20 7.57 2.22
N MET A 134 -0.06 7.48 0.94
CA MET A 134 -0.14 6.23 0.18
C MET A 134 1.06 6.03 -0.76
N ASP A 135 2.28 6.31 -0.28
CA ASP A 135 3.50 6.30 -1.10
C ASP A 135 3.81 4.94 -1.70
N GLY A 136 3.61 3.85 -0.94
CA GLY A 136 3.72 2.50 -1.48
C GLY A 136 2.70 2.23 -2.59
N SER A 137 1.51 2.85 -2.53
CA SER A 137 0.51 2.76 -3.59
C SER A 137 0.90 3.59 -4.82
N CYS A 138 1.53 4.75 -4.63
CA CYS A 138 2.10 5.54 -5.73
C CYS A 138 3.18 4.74 -6.46
N ILE A 139 4.12 4.14 -5.72
CA ILE A 139 5.20 3.31 -6.27
C ILE A 139 4.61 2.11 -7.04
N TYR A 140 3.60 1.45 -6.45
CA TYR A 140 2.91 0.34 -7.12
C TYR A 140 2.32 0.76 -8.45
N MET A 141 1.53 1.84 -8.48
CA MET A 141 0.90 2.33 -9.71
C MET A 141 1.92 2.78 -10.74
N ALA A 142 3.01 3.42 -10.33
CA ALA A 142 4.07 3.85 -11.23
C ALA A 142 4.79 2.66 -11.87
N VAL A 143 5.26 1.70 -11.07
CA VAL A 143 6.01 0.55 -11.56
C VAL A 143 5.11 -0.38 -12.37
N ALA A 144 3.87 -0.64 -11.91
CA ALA A 144 2.92 -1.47 -12.64
C ALA A 144 2.44 -0.80 -13.95
N GLY A 145 2.15 0.50 -13.92
CA GLY A 145 1.73 1.25 -15.10
C GLY A 145 2.78 1.22 -16.19
N LEU A 146 4.03 1.52 -15.86
CA LEU A 146 5.16 1.48 -16.80
C LEU A 146 5.45 0.05 -17.30
N PHE A 147 5.40 -0.94 -16.42
CA PHE A 147 5.58 -2.34 -16.79
C PHE A 147 4.52 -2.78 -17.80
N LEU A 148 3.25 -2.51 -17.51
CA LEU A 148 2.15 -2.92 -18.37
C LEU A 148 2.14 -2.11 -19.69
N ALA A 149 2.42 -0.82 -19.67
CA ALA A 149 2.60 -0.01 -20.88
C ALA A 149 3.65 -0.62 -21.80
N LYS A 150 4.81 -0.99 -21.24
CA LYS A 150 5.89 -1.63 -22.00
C LYS A 150 5.49 -2.99 -22.56
N VAL A 151 4.81 -3.83 -21.79
CA VAL A 151 4.36 -5.17 -22.23
C VAL A 151 3.34 -5.08 -23.37
N PHE A 152 2.47 -4.07 -23.33
CA PHE A 152 1.42 -3.87 -24.34
C PHE A 152 1.86 -2.92 -25.47
N GLY A 153 3.13 -2.51 -25.52
CA GLY A 153 3.67 -1.71 -26.60
C GLY A 153 3.14 -0.26 -26.65
N VAL A 154 2.70 0.25 -25.50
CA VAL A 154 2.26 1.66 -25.37
C VAL A 154 3.48 2.52 -25.09
N ASP A 155 3.81 3.40 -26.04
CA ASP A 155 4.91 4.33 -25.90
C ASP A 155 4.57 5.44 -24.90
N MET A 156 5.45 5.63 -23.92
CA MET A 156 5.31 6.65 -22.89
C MET A 156 6.29 7.79 -23.13
N GLY A 157 5.82 8.85 -23.78
CA GLY A 157 6.56 10.09 -23.95
C GLY A 157 6.63 10.93 -22.67
N GLY A 158 7.28 12.10 -22.74
CA GLY A 158 7.41 12.97 -21.57
C GLY A 158 6.08 13.53 -21.06
N SER A 159 5.14 13.85 -21.95
CA SER A 159 3.80 14.33 -21.63
C SER A 159 2.93 13.25 -20.96
N GLU A 160 3.01 12.02 -21.48
CA GLU A 160 2.30 10.86 -20.95
C GLU A 160 2.81 10.49 -19.55
N LEU A 161 4.15 10.52 -19.36
CA LEU A 161 4.77 10.30 -18.05
C LEU A 161 4.34 11.35 -17.02
N PHE A 162 4.32 12.63 -17.42
CA PHE A 162 3.87 13.71 -16.54
C PHE A 162 2.39 13.53 -16.15
N SER A 163 1.52 13.24 -17.12
CA SER A 163 0.10 12.97 -16.90
C SER A 163 -0.10 11.77 -15.99
N MET A 164 0.69 10.70 -16.19
CA MET A 164 0.65 9.51 -15.35
C MET A 164 1.03 9.82 -13.90
N VAL A 165 2.11 10.58 -13.67
CA VAL A 165 2.53 10.97 -12.30
C VAL A 165 1.45 11.79 -11.61
N PHE A 166 0.87 12.78 -12.31
CA PHE A 166 -0.23 13.58 -11.76
C PHE A 166 -1.44 12.71 -11.39
N SER A 167 -1.83 11.80 -12.27
CA SER A 167 -2.94 10.87 -12.03
C SER A 167 -2.68 9.94 -10.84
N ILE A 168 -1.45 9.44 -10.70
CA ILE A 168 -1.05 8.61 -9.56
C ILE A 168 -1.22 9.36 -8.24
N ILE A 169 -0.79 10.62 -8.17
CA ILE A 169 -0.93 11.45 -6.96
C ILE A 169 -2.42 11.60 -6.60
N VAL A 170 -3.26 11.94 -7.56
CA VAL A 170 -4.70 12.12 -7.32
C VAL A 170 -5.36 10.80 -6.90
N LEU A 171 -5.07 9.71 -7.62
CA LEU A 171 -5.63 8.39 -7.32
C LEU A 171 -5.17 7.86 -5.97
N SER A 172 -3.92 8.11 -5.57
CA SER A 172 -3.40 7.64 -4.28
C SER A 172 -4.08 8.30 -3.09
N ILE A 173 -4.36 9.60 -3.17
CA ILE A 173 -5.08 10.34 -2.13
C ILE A 173 -6.53 9.87 -2.00
N GLY A 174 -7.15 9.46 -3.12
CA GLY A 174 -8.52 8.92 -3.11
C GLY A 174 -8.63 7.43 -2.83
N ALA A 175 -7.52 6.72 -2.74
CA ALA A 175 -7.52 5.27 -2.57
C ALA A 175 -7.93 4.88 -1.14
N PRO A 176 -8.93 4.00 -0.97
CA PRO A 176 -9.26 3.50 0.36
C PRO A 176 -8.15 2.57 0.87
N GLY A 177 -7.83 2.65 2.18
CA GLY A 177 -6.80 1.83 2.83
C GLY A 177 -7.23 0.39 3.09
N ILE A 178 -7.82 -0.29 2.09
CA ILE A 178 -8.35 -1.65 2.16
C ILE A 178 -7.65 -2.58 1.14
N PRO A 179 -7.65 -3.90 1.36
CA PRO A 179 -7.07 -4.85 0.41
C PRO A 179 -7.74 -4.74 -0.97
N GLY A 180 -6.94 -4.83 -2.04
CA GLY A 180 -7.42 -4.77 -3.42
C GLY A 180 -7.68 -3.38 -4.00
N ALA A 181 -7.68 -2.31 -3.19
CA ALA A 181 -7.89 -0.94 -3.67
C ALA A 181 -6.86 -0.52 -4.73
N GLY A 182 -5.64 -1.03 -4.64
CA GLY A 182 -4.59 -0.75 -5.61
C GLY A 182 -4.92 -1.21 -7.03
N LEU A 183 -5.57 -2.37 -7.18
CA LEU A 183 -6.00 -2.85 -8.51
C LEU A 183 -7.05 -1.93 -9.12
N VAL A 184 -7.98 -1.41 -8.30
CA VAL A 184 -9.00 -0.47 -8.78
C VAL A 184 -8.34 0.83 -9.25
N CYS A 185 -7.42 1.40 -8.46
CA CYS A 185 -6.69 2.60 -8.87
C CYS A 185 -5.83 2.34 -10.11
N LEU A 186 -5.15 1.19 -10.18
CA LEU A 186 -4.38 0.81 -11.34
C LEU A 186 -5.25 0.66 -12.59
N SER A 187 -6.46 0.10 -12.49
CA SER A 187 -7.36 -0.02 -13.64
C SER A 187 -7.74 1.34 -14.23
N VAL A 188 -8.00 2.32 -13.37
CA VAL A 188 -8.28 3.69 -13.79
C VAL A 188 -7.06 4.31 -14.46
N LEU A 189 -5.87 4.13 -13.87
CA LEU A 189 -4.62 4.63 -14.43
C LEU A 189 -4.35 4.04 -15.83
N LEU A 190 -4.48 2.72 -15.98
CA LEU A 190 -4.26 2.02 -17.27
C LEU A 190 -5.19 2.56 -18.36
N THR A 191 -6.46 2.79 -18.04
CA THR A 191 -7.41 3.40 -18.98
C THR A 191 -6.95 4.79 -19.43
N GLN A 192 -6.40 5.59 -18.52
CA GLN A 192 -5.92 6.95 -18.83
C GLN A 192 -4.67 6.94 -19.74
N ILE A 193 -3.77 5.98 -19.55
CA ILE A 193 -2.55 5.88 -20.37
C ILE A 193 -2.73 5.01 -21.61
N GLY A 194 -3.96 4.58 -21.93
CA GLY A 194 -4.29 3.83 -23.14
C GLY A 194 -3.87 2.36 -23.13
N VAL A 195 -3.60 1.79 -21.95
CA VAL A 195 -3.31 0.35 -21.79
C VAL A 195 -4.63 -0.41 -21.63
N PRO A 196 -4.83 -1.54 -22.38
CA PRO A 196 -6.03 -2.35 -22.28
C PRO A 196 -6.30 -2.88 -20.87
N ALA A 197 -7.57 -2.97 -20.48
CA ALA A 197 -7.95 -3.43 -19.14
C ALA A 197 -7.53 -4.89 -18.85
N GLU A 198 -7.40 -5.71 -19.89
CA GLU A 198 -6.93 -7.09 -19.84
C GLU A 198 -5.51 -7.21 -19.26
N ALA A 199 -4.71 -6.14 -19.38
CA ALA A 199 -3.37 -6.05 -18.82
C ALA A 199 -3.34 -6.27 -17.30
N LEU A 200 -4.42 -5.92 -16.58
CA LEU A 200 -4.55 -6.17 -15.14
C LEU A 200 -4.38 -7.63 -14.76
N SER A 201 -4.78 -8.56 -15.64
CA SER A 201 -4.67 -10.00 -15.38
C SER A 201 -3.25 -10.44 -15.06
N LEU A 202 -2.23 -9.78 -15.64
CA LEU A 202 -0.81 -10.09 -15.41
C LEU A 202 -0.34 -9.77 -13.98
N VAL A 203 -0.89 -8.74 -13.36
CA VAL A 203 -0.49 -8.33 -12.01
C VAL A 203 -1.47 -8.79 -10.93
N MET A 204 -2.70 -9.11 -11.31
CA MET A 204 -3.76 -9.56 -10.39
C MET A 204 -3.33 -10.79 -9.58
N GLY A 205 -2.58 -11.72 -10.20
CA GLY A 205 -2.10 -12.94 -9.54
C GLY A 205 -1.18 -12.70 -8.35
N ILE A 206 -0.43 -11.59 -8.36
CA ILE A 206 0.51 -11.23 -7.30
C ILE A 206 0.08 -10.00 -6.48
N ASP A 207 -1.05 -9.36 -6.82
CA ASP A 207 -1.48 -8.10 -6.19
C ASP A 207 -1.61 -8.20 -4.67
N SER A 208 -2.12 -9.32 -4.17
CA SER A 208 -2.23 -9.53 -2.72
C SER A 208 -0.86 -9.44 -2.03
N LEU A 209 0.17 -10.04 -2.63
CA LEU A 209 1.54 -9.97 -2.12
C LEU A 209 2.10 -8.55 -2.22
N LEU A 210 1.92 -7.90 -3.37
CA LEU A 210 2.30 -6.49 -3.57
C LEU A 210 1.62 -5.58 -2.55
N GLY A 211 0.34 -5.84 -2.25
CA GLY A 211 -0.46 -5.14 -1.25
C GLY A 211 0.12 -5.23 0.16
N MET A 212 0.66 -6.39 0.55
CA MET A 212 1.31 -6.59 1.83
C MET A 212 2.56 -5.70 1.98
N PHE A 213 3.46 -5.72 1.00
CA PHE A 213 4.67 -4.88 0.98
C PHE A 213 4.33 -3.39 0.97
N ARG A 214 3.40 -2.98 0.10
CA ARG A 214 2.92 -1.61 -0.04
C ARG A 214 2.40 -1.05 1.29
N THR A 215 1.56 -1.82 1.99
CA THR A 215 0.95 -1.40 3.25
C THR A 215 1.98 -1.27 4.37
N ALA A 216 2.99 -2.13 4.41
CA ALA A 216 4.07 -2.01 5.38
C ALA A 216 4.85 -0.71 5.22
N VAL A 217 5.13 -0.29 3.97
CA VAL A 217 5.84 0.97 3.70
C VAL A 217 4.95 2.18 3.97
N ASN A 218 3.67 2.16 3.60
CA ASN A 218 2.71 3.21 3.96
C ASN A 218 2.67 3.42 5.49
N SER A 219 2.59 2.33 6.25
CA SER A 219 2.63 2.36 7.71
C SER A 219 3.90 3.01 8.27
N ALA A 220 5.06 2.73 7.66
CA ALA A 220 6.33 3.34 8.04
C ALA A 220 6.32 4.85 7.78
N GLY A 221 5.76 5.28 6.66
CA GLY A 221 5.58 6.69 6.31
C GLY A 221 4.69 7.43 7.30
N ASP A 222 3.54 6.85 7.66
CA ASP A 222 2.61 7.42 8.63
C ASP A 222 3.30 7.75 9.96
N VAL A 223 4.09 6.80 10.46
CA VAL A 223 4.81 6.97 11.73
C VAL A 223 6.02 7.90 11.58
N ALA A 224 6.72 7.86 10.45
CA ALA A 224 7.84 8.78 10.17
C ALA A 224 7.36 10.23 10.12
N VAL A 225 6.26 10.52 9.43
CA VAL A 225 5.65 11.86 9.39
C VAL A 225 5.18 12.29 10.77
N SER A 226 4.54 11.38 11.54
CA SER A 226 4.10 11.67 12.91
C SER A 226 5.25 11.98 13.88
N LEU A 227 6.47 11.54 13.58
CA LEU A 227 7.70 11.87 14.36
C LEU A 227 8.27 13.23 14.00
N ILE A 228 8.03 13.72 12.80
CA ILE A 228 8.58 14.98 12.28
C ILE A 228 7.71 16.17 12.72
N VAL A 229 6.41 15.95 12.91
CA VAL A 229 5.43 16.96 13.38
C VAL A 229 5.42 17.05 14.91
#